data_01ff7a5c58dca2c4680c622eb0b760f1
#
_entry.id   01ff7a5c58dca2c4680c622eb0b760f1
#
_cell.length_a   1.000
_cell.length_b   1.000
_cell.length_c   1.000
_cell.angle_alpha   90.00
_cell.angle_beta   90.00
_cell.angle_gamma   90.00
#
_symmetry.space_group_name_H-M   'P 1'
#
loop_
_entity.id
_entity.type
_entity.pdbx_description
1 polymer ?
#
loop_
_entity_poly.entity_id
_entity_poly.type
_entity_poly.pdbx_seq_one_letter_code
_entity_poly.pdbx_strand_id
1 'polypeptide(L)'
;MKQICLALVLVGTWILFTFCSFSQGTNIQKPIQYTLKSDFFLSTSSLPFWHYANQYNLTPKQQHFTSITQIYLNIDYQKDSLKKHTHLLGWGSEVNGIVQKSLSNKLKIVFPDFFLKLRLGSLEFWGGRRREIYGFVGDTTLTSGSFSWSSNAFPIPKIQINTLGFIDVPFTNSLLQIHATFAHGWLDTLAVDYGARVNTVKGYLHQKTLYIKIGRPSWRVNLYGGFNHQAQWGGENQIWPDGLPPKEAWWAVVIGKPWQGSRVGNHLGTLDLGMIWKLSDDKSLTFFRQNIFDDGSLYNFLNIKDGLQGVTFRNRSTPNYTRTFTLEKINLEWLNTTSQGGDVFDFQQQIFGRDNYFNHYVYPQGWSYKNEMIGTPFIPKQSDILNPLPTVKNLMTINNRVQVVHLGASGWIDEWKWLIKASFSSNLGTYDYPFPTPLKQFSGLLQIQKELPLLQGIDWTTSIAFDSGLLYEPSLGIQLGLRKRGFF
;
A
#
# COMPACT_ATOMS: atom_id res chain seq x y z
N MET A 1 -16.15 -16.43 27.87
CA MET A 1 -15.66 -15.35 26.98
C MET A 1 -14.75 -14.33 27.70
N LYS A 2 -15.19 -13.68 28.80
CA LYS A 2 -14.32 -12.71 29.55
C LYS A 2 -12.99 -13.29 30.00
N GLN A 3 -12.97 -14.53 30.49
CA GLN A 3 -11.73 -15.18 30.97
C GLN A 3 -10.72 -15.50 29.83
N ILE A 4 -11.21 -15.83 28.64
CA ILE A 4 -10.35 -16.12 27.47
C ILE A 4 -9.73 -14.82 26.92
N CYS A 5 -10.48 -13.72 26.88
CA CYS A 5 -9.93 -12.41 26.51
C CYS A 5 -8.87 -11.94 27.51
N LEU A 6 -9.11 -12.10 28.81
CA LEU A 6 -8.16 -11.75 29.85
C LEU A 6 -6.88 -12.63 29.77
N ALA A 7 -7.02 -13.92 29.49
CA ALA A 7 -5.87 -14.84 29.32
C ALA A 7 -5.04 -14.49 28.09
N LEU A 8 -5.65 -14.09 26.96
CA LEU A 8 -4.92 -13.66 25.76
C LEU A 8 -4.21 -12.32 25.94
N VAL A 9 -4.80 -11.39 26.70
CA VAL A 9 -4.12 -10.15 27.12
C VAL A 9 -2.94 -10.46 28.03
N LEU A 10 -3.11 -11.37 29.00
CA LEU A 10 -2.05 -11.78 29.92
C LEU A 10 -0.93 -12.55 29.21
N VAL A 11 -1.23 -13.41 28.24
CA VAL A 11 -0.22 -14.14 27.45
C VAL A 11 0.55 -13.17 26.55
N GLY A 12 -0.12 -12.23 25.88
CA GLY A 12 0.54 -11.20 25.08
C GLY A 12 1.44 -10.29 25.93
N THR A 13 0.99 -9.88 27.10
CA THR A 13 1.79 -9.09 28.06
C THR A 13 2.92 -9.93 28.67
N TRP A 14 2.70 -11.21 28.96
CA TRP A 14 3.72 -12.10 29.52
C TRP A 14 4.86 -12.38 28.53
N ILE A 15 4.54 -12.57 27.24
CA ILE A 15 5.55 -12.66 26.17
C ILE A 15 6.35 -11.36 26.07
N LEU A 16 5.73 -10.19 26.16
CA LEU A 16 6.41 -8.89 26.19
C LEU A 16 7.33 -8.74 27.43
N PHE A 17 6.91 -9.23 28.61
CA PHE A 17 7.71 -9.15 29.84
C PHE A 17 8.87 -10.15 29.90
N THR A 18 8.70 -11.39 29.43
CA THR A 18 9.79 -12.41 29.44
C THR A 18 10.93 -12.02 28.47
N PHE A 19 10.65 -11.38 27.34
CA PHE A 19 11.70 -10.86 26.45
C PHE A 19 12.42 -9.61 27.01
N CYS A 20 11.87 -8.93 28.01
CA CYS A 20 12.56 -7.81 28.69
C CYS A 20 13.84 -8.23 29.45
N SER A 21 13.95 -9.49 29.85
CA SER A 21 15.05 -9.99 30.70
C SER A 21 16.30 -10.40 29.91
N PHE A 22 16.25 -10.47 28.58
CA PHE A 22 17.36 -11.01 27.77
C PHE A 22 18.25 -9.95 27.09
N SER A 23 18.10 -8.67 27.40
CA SER A 23 18.82 -7.60 26.70
C SER A 23 19.96 -7.00 27.51
N GLN A 24 20.94 -7.81 27.93
CA GLN A 24 22.25 -7.32 28.38
C GLN A 24 23.34 -8.30 27.93
N GLY A 25 24.04 -7.99 26.85
CA GLY A 25 25.19 -8.79 26.43
C GLY A 25 25.81 -8.37 25.10
N THR A 26 26.93 -7.65 25.22
CA THR A 26 28.18 -7.70 24.46
C THR A 26 28.13 -7.71 22.91
N ASN A 27 28.81 -6.71 22.32
CA ASN A 27 29.47 -6.64 21.00
C ASN A 27 29.11 -7.70 19.95
N ILE A 28 27.97 -7.57 19.30
CA ILE A 28 27.68 -8.29 18.06
C ILE A 28 27.76 -7.28 16.90
N GLN A 29 28.61 -7.58 15.90
CA GLN A 29 28.85 -6.72 14.73
C GLN A 29 27.62 -6.48 13.82
N LYS A 30 26.51 -7.17 14.05
CA LYS A 30 25.21 -6.97 13.38
C LYS A 30 24.08 -7.19 14.38
N PRO A 31 23.62 -6.15 15.07
CA PRO A 31 22.50 -6.33 15.98
C PRO A 31 21.25 -6.74 15.20
N ILE A 32 20.60 -7.79 15.64
CA ILE A 32 19.28 -8.17 15.13
C ILE A 32 18.28 -7.19 15.72
N GLN A 33 17.66 -6.38 14.87
CA GLN A 33 16.58 -5.53 15.31
C GLN A 33 15.31 -6.36 15.52
N TYR A 34 14.65 -6.18 16.64
CA TYR A 34 13.35 -6.79 16.89
C TYR A 34 12.26 -5.76 17.16
N THR A 35 11.03 -6.11 16.83
CA THR A 35 9.82 -5.41 17.25
C THR A 35 8.77 -6.43 17.66
N LEU A 36 8.23 -6.25 18.86
CA LEU A 36 7.06 -6.97 19.37
C LEU A 36 5.91 -5.99 19.42
N LYS A 37 4.74 -6.37 18.87
CA LYS A 37 3.55 -5.53 18.86
C LYS A 37 2.32 -6.38 19.14
N SER A 38 1.42 -5.87 19.96
CA SER A 38 0.09 -6.45 20.17
C SER A 38 -0.96 -5.38 20.05
N ASP A 39 -1.93 -5.58 19.17
CA ASP A 39 -3.06 -4.71 18.94
C ASP A 39 -4.37 -5.45 19.24
N PHE A 40 -5.28 -4.78 19.88
CA PHE A 40 -6.63 -5.23 20.18
C PHE A 40 -7.63 -4.26 19.56
N PHE A 41 -8.55 -4.78 18.77
CA PHE A 41 -9.60 -4.02 18.12
C PHE A 41 -10.96 -4.44 18.64
N LEU A 42 -11.80 -3.45 18.92
CA LEU A 42 -13.21 -3.61 19.25
C LEU A 42 -14.04 -2.73 18.32
N SER A 43 -15.17 -3.23 17.83
CA SER A 43 -16.08 -2.45 16.99
C SER A 43 -17.55 -2.77 17.27
N THR A 44 -18.41 -1.81 16.97
CA THR A 44 -19.87 -1.97 17.11
C THR A 44 -20.45 -2.90 16.06
N SER A 45 -19.90 -2.90 14.86
CA SER A 45 -20.26 -3.78 13.73
C SER A 45 -18.99 -4.26 13.04
N SER A 46 -18.81 -4.02 11.76
CA SER A 46 -17.53 -4.22 11.07
C SER A 46 -16.46 -3.23 11.59
N LEU A 47 -15.17 -3.52 11.39
CA LEU A 47 -14.12 -2.56 11.69
C LEU A 47 -14.24 -1.33 10.78
N PRO A 48 -14.13 -0.11 11.31
CA PRO A 48 -14.11 1.11 10.50
C PRO A 48 -12.96 1.14 9.50
N PHE A 49 -13.19 1.81 8.38
CA PHE A 49 -12.32 1.90 7.22
C PHE A 49 -10.83 2.15 7.57
N TRP A 50 -10.52 3.15 8.37
CA TRP A 50 -9.14 3.49 8.70
C TRP A 50 -8.46 2.54 9.69
N HIS A 51 -9.17 1.58 10.29
CA HIS A 51 -8.56 0.50 11.07
C HIS A 51 -8.04 -0.65 10.20
N TYR A 52 -8.54 -0.81 8.95
CA TYR A 52 -8.09 -1.87 8.05
C TYR A 52 -7.44 -1.37 6.75
N ALA A 53 -7.79 -0.19 6.26
CA ALA A 53 -7.25 0.37 5.02
C ALA A 53 -5.74 0.59 5.13
N ASN A 54 -4.99 0.24 4.07
CA ASN A 54 -3.54 0.31 4.00
C ASN A 54 -2.79 -0.53 5.06
N GLN A 55 -3.41 -1.60 5.57
CA GLN A 55 -2.87 -2.50 6.59
C GLN A 55 -2.48 -3.88 6.01
N TYR A 56 -2.22 -3.97 4.70
CA TYR A 56 -1.80 -5.20 4.02
C TYR A 56 -2.75 -6.39 4.24
N ASN A 57 -4.06 -6.14 4.39
CA ASN A 57 -5.06 -7.14 4.72
C ASN A 57 -4.71 -7.95 5.99
N LEU A 58 -4.06 -7.30 6.95
CA LEU A 58 -3.66 -7.91 8.22
C LEU A 58 -4.70 -7.73 9.31
N THR A 59 -5.68 -6.84 9.11
CA THR A 59 -6.76 -6.59 10.05
C THR A 59 -8.07 -7.11 9.48
N PRO A 60 -8.70 -8.14 10.09
CA PRO A 60 -9.98 -8.68 9.63
C PRO A 60 -11.10 -7.65 9.72
N LYS A 61 -11.82 -7.40 8.61
CA LYS A 61 -12.83 -6.34 8.51
C LYS A 61 -14.14 -6.68 9.25
N GLN A 62 -14.64 -7.90 9.10
CA GLN A 62 -15.97 -8.32 9.57
C GLN A 62 -15.89 -8.96 10.96
N GLN A 63 -15.36 -8.28 11.96
CA GLN A 63 -15.17 -8.82 13.31
C GLN A 63 -15.37 -7.75 14.36
N HIS A 64 -16.18 -8.04 15.38
CA HIS A 64 -16.38 -7.16 16.54
C HIS A 64 -15.17 -7.11 17.48
N PHE A 65 -14.36 -8.16 17.49
CA PHE A 65 -13.11 -8.23 18.26
C PHE A 65 -12.03 -8.92 17.46
N THR A 66 -10.84 -8.33 17.45
CA THR A 66 -9.65 -8.91 16.85
C THR A 66 -8.43 -8.60 17.71
N SER A 67 -7.60 -9.62 17.95
CA SER A 67 -6.26 -9.49 18.54
C SER A 67 -5.23 -9.84 17.47
N ILE A 68 -4.22 -8.99 17.35
CA ILE A 68 -3.09 -9.16 16.42
C ILE A 68 -1.81 -9.05 17.21
N THR A 69 -1.01 -10.13 17.25
CA THR A 69 0.32 -10.12 17.84
C THR A 69 1.36 -10.31 16.75
N GLN A 70 2.34 -9.44 16.70
CA GLN A 70 3.38 -9.38 15.68
C GLN A 70 4.75 -9.53 16.30
N ILE A 71 5.57 -10.37 15.68
CA ILE A 71 7.00 -10.52 15.95
C ILE A 71 7.75 -10.21 14.67
N TYR A 72 8.56 -9.16 14.71
CA TYR A 72 9.35 -8.70 13.58
C TYR A 72 10.83 -8.79 13.92
N LEU A 73 11.60 -9.41 13.04
CA LEU A 73 13.05 -9.56 13.14
C LEU A 73 13.68 -9.06 11.84
N ASN A 74 14.70 -8.22 11.94
CA ASN A 74 15.41 -7.65 10.79
C ASN A 74 16.92 -7.69 11.00
N ILE A 75 17.62 -8.21 9.99
CA ILE A 75 19.06 -8.13 9.83
C ILE A 75 19.31 -7.24 8.61
N ASP A 76 19.85 -6.05 8.84
CA ASP A 76 20.12 -5.11 7.74
C ASP A 76 21.58 -5.21 7.27
N TYR A 77 21.88 -4.54 6.15
CA TYR A 77 23.25 -4.38 5.66
C TYR A 77 24.14 -3.73 6.71
N GLN A 78 25.41 -4.13 6.76
CA GLN A 78 26.39 -3.39 7.56
C GLN A 78 26.51 -1.96 7.03
N LYS A 79 26.24 -0.99 7.88
CA LYS A 79 26.56 0.41 7.65
C LYS A 79 27.91 0.66 8.30
N ASP A 80 28.95 0.77 7.48
CA ASP A 80 30.24 1.24 7.97
C ASP A 80 30.13 2.76 8.17
N SER A 81 29.95 3.18 9.43
CA SER A 81 29.73 4.59 9.81
C SER A 81 30.96 5.48 9.58
N LEU A 82 32.11 4.89 9.33
CA LEU A 82 33.39 5.60 9.23
C LEU A 82 34.01 5.65 7.82
N LYS A 83 33.50 4.90 6.87
CA LYS A 83 34.03 4.88 5.50
C LYS A 83 32.96 5.28 4.49
N LYS A 84 33.27 6.30 3.72
CA LYS A 84 32.49 6.81 2.58
C LYS A 84 32.25 5.76 1.46
N HIS A 85 32.88 4.60 1.55
CA HIS A 85 32.73 3.46 0.65
C HIS A 85 31.93 2.36 1.36
N THR A 86 30.64 2.37 1.12
CA THR A 86 29.76 1.22 1.40
C THR A 86 30.33 -0.02 0.75
N HIS A 87 30.46 -1.13 1.51
CA HIS A 87 30.88 -2.41 0.96
C HIS A 87 30.12 -2.71 -0.34
N LEU A 88 30.86 -3.11 -1.39
CA LEU A 88 30.25 -3.44 -2.69
C LEU A 88 29.18 -4.53 -2.56
N LEU A 89 29.37 -5.46 -1.64
CA LEU A 89 28.48 -6.59 -1.39
C LEU A 89 27.94 -6.55 0.02
N GLY A 90 26.64 -6.75 0.18
CA GLY A 90 25.96 -6.87 1.48
C GLY A 90 24.80 -7.84 1.39
N TRP A 91 24.38 -8.38 2.54
CA TRP A 91 23.17 -9.20 2.65
C TRP A 91 22.34 -8.83 3.86
N GLY A 92 21.07 -9.16 3.82
CA GLY A 92 20.14 -8.97 4.92
C GLY A 92 18.92 -9.87 4.77
N SER A 93 18.14 -9.96 5.83
CA SER A 93 16.89 -10.73 5.84
C SER A 93 15.88 -10.08 6.78
N GLU A 94 14.62 -10.35 6.52
CA GLU A 94 13.53 -9.88 7.35
C GLU A 94 12.48 -10.97 7.50
N VAL A 95 12.02 -11.15 8.72
CA VAL A 95 10.93 -12.07 9.07
C VAL A 95 9.93 -11.32 9.94
N ASN A 96 8.68 -11.33 9.52
CA ASN A 96 7.57 -10.76 10.25
C ASN A 96 6.47 -11.82 10.40
N GLY A 97 6.32 -12.37 11.58
CA GLY A 97 5.29 -13.33 11.94
C GLY A 97 4.13 -12.63 12.64
N ILE A 98 2.91 -12.87 12.20
CA ILE A 98 1.70 -12.32 12.80
C ILE A 98 0.75 -13.43 13.16
N VAL A 99 0.30 -13.39 14.41
CA VAL A 99 -0.76 -14.24 14.95
C VAL A 99 -2.03 -13.42 15.10
N GLN A 100 -3.10 -13.85 14.43
CA GLN A 100 -4.41 -13.19 14.47
C GLN A 100 -5.43 -14.09 15.15
N LYS A 101 -6.23 -13.52 16.03
CA LYS A 101 -7.36 -14.19 16.68
C LYS A 101 -8.56 -13.25 16.71
N SER A 102 -9.69 -13.74 16.23
CA SER A 102 -11.00 -13.08 16.38
C SER A 102 -12.00 -13.98 17.07
N LEU A 103 -13.17 -13.45 17.43
CA LEU A 103 -14.19 -14.20 18.15
C LEU A 103 -14.71 -15.40 17.36
N SER A 104 -14.93 -15.21 16.05
CA SER A 104 -15.56 -16.21 15.17
C SER A 104 -14.56 -17.09 14.42
N ASN A 105 -13.29 -16.67 14.30
CA ASN A 105 -12.31 -17.36 13.48
C ASN A 105 -11.30 -18.17 14.30
N LYS A 106 -10.81 -19.26 13.70
CA LYS A 106 -9.63 -19.98 14.21
C LYS A 106 -8.41 -19.08 14.26
N LEU A 107 -7.45 -19.43 15.09
CA LEU A 107 -6.14 -18.81 15.12
C LEU A 107 -5.53 -18.85 13.71
N LYS A 108 -5.06 -17.70 13.19
CA LYS A 108 -4.41 -17.60 11.89
C LYS A 108 -3.00 -17.06 12.07
N ILE A 109 -2.03 -17.74 11.48
CA ILE A 109 -0.62 -17.31 11.45
C ILE A 109 -0.27 -16.94 10.03
N VAL A 110 0.30 -15.75 9.84
CA VAL A 110 0.70 -15.24 8.52
C VAL A 110 2.09 -14.59 8.59
N PHE A 111 2.80 -14.59 7.47
CA PHE A 111 4.12 -13.97 7.31
C PHE A 111 4.06 -12.94 6.19
N PRO A 112 3.70 -11.67 6.51
CA PRO A 112 3.66 -10.60 5.51
C PRO A 112 5.05 -10.23 5.00
N ASP A 113 6.08 -10.30 5.83
CA ASP A 113 7.46 -10.15 5.39
C ASP A 113 8.23 -11.45 5.70
N PHE A 114 8.84 -11.99 4.67
CA PHE A 114 9.73 -13.13 4.72
C PHE A 114 10.58 -13.10 3.46
N PHE A 115 11.76 -12.49 3.52
CA PHE A 115 12.62 -12.33 2.36
C PHE A 115 14.10 -12.29 2.70
N LEU A 116 14.90 -12.62 1.69
CA LEU A 116 16.35 -12.41 1.67
C LEU A 116 16.68 -11.29 0.69
N LYS A 117 17.65 -10.45 1.03
CA LYS A 117 18.15 -9.38 0.18
C LYS A 117 19.66 -9.39 0.05
N LEU A 118 20.13 -9.07 -1.15
CA LEU A 118 21.53 -8.92 -1.51
C LEU A 118 21.73 -7.53 -2.07
N ARG A 119 22.81 -6.88 -1.66
CA ARG A 119 23.21 -5.59 -2.16
C ARG A 119 24.47 -5.75 -2.99
N LEU A 120 24.49 -5.13 -4.18
CA LEU A 120 25.67 -4.96 -5.01
C LEU A 120 25.80 -3.48 -5.38
N GLY A 121 26.67 -2.75 -4.70
CA GLY A 121 26.81 -1.31 -4.89
C GLY A 121 25.51 -0.56 -4.60
N SER A 122 24.95 0.08 -5.62
CA SER A 122 23.68 0.80 -5.57
C SER A 122 22.45 -0.03 -5.92
N LEU A 123 22.62 -1.30 -6.23
CA LEU A 123 21.54 -2.22 -6.56
C LEU A 123 21.22 -3.14 -5.41
N GLU A 124 19.95 -3.44 -5.25
CA GLU A 124 19.42 -4.45 -4.35
C GLU A 124 18.70 -5.53 -5.16
N PHE A 125 19.00 -6.78 -4.87
CA PHE A 125 18.27 -7.97 -5.32
C PHE A 125 17.59 -8.58 -4.11
N TRP A 126 16.32 -8.93 -4.21
CA TRP A 126 15.66 -9.63 -3.13
C TRP A 126 14.62 -10.63 -3.65
N GLY A 127 14.33 -11.64 -2.85
CA GLY A 127 13.32 -12.65 -3.13
C GLY A 127 12.55 -13.04 -1.89
N GLY A 128 11.23 -13.18 -2.04
CA GLY A 128 10.31 -13.51 -0.95
C GLY A 128 9.08 -12.62 -0.92
N ARG A 129 8.54 -12.37 0.29
CA ARG A 129 7.46 -11.41 0.55
C ARG A 129 7.99 -10.22 1.31
N ARG A 130 7.63 -9.02 0.86
CA ARG A 130 8.03 -7.76 1.47
C ARG A 130 6.89 -6.75 1.37
N ARG A 131 6.61 -6.04 2.45
CA ARG A 131 5.72 -4.87 2.42
C ARG A 131 6.45 -3.74 1.71
N GLU A 132 5.88 -3.24 0.63
CA GLU A 132 6.48 -2.21 -0.21
C GLU A 132 5.51 -1.08 -0.47
N ILE A 133 6.08 0.09 -0.72
CA ILE A 133 5.37 1.30 -1.09
C ILE A 133 5.89 1.69 -2.47
N TYR A 134 4.97 1.87 -3.40
CA TYR A 134 5.25 2.33 -4.76
C TYR A 134 4.64 3.71 -4.99
N GLY A 135 5.18 4.39 -5.99
CA GLY A 135 4.74 5.73 -6.32
C GLY A 135 5.46 6.82 -5.55
N PHE A 136 5.36 8.05 -6.06
CA PHE A 136 5.99 9.23 -5.47
C PHE A 136 5.39 9.59 -4.10
N VAL A 137 4.16 9.21 -3.84
CA VAL A 137 3.44 9.49 -2.59
C VAL A 137 4.12 8.90 -1.35
N GLY A 138 4.79 7.77 -1.45
CA GLY A 138 5.73 7.13 -0.51
C GLY A 138 5.44 7.12 0.99
N ASP A 139 4.31 7.65 1.45
CA ASP A 139 3.94 7.78 2.85
C ASP A 139 2.58 7.13 3.10
N THR A 140 2.54 6.00 3.77
CA THR A 140 1.30 5.31 4.13
C THR A 140 0.74 5.71 5.48
N THR A 141 1.47 6.56 6.23
CA THR A 141 1.01 6.96 7.58
C THR A 141 -0.17 7.91 7.50
N LEU A 142 -0.07 8.96 6.68
CA LEU A 142 -1.10 9.99 6.54
C LEU A 142 -1.83 9.96 5.20
N THR A 143 -1.18 9.47 4.14
CA THR A 143 -1.75 9.42 2.79
C THR A 143 -2.68 8.22 2.60
N SER A 144 -3.46 8.24 1.55
CA SER A 144 -4.28 7.11 1.09
C SER A 144 -3.47 6.02 0.37
N GLY A 145 -2.17 6.26 0.14
CA GLY A 145 -1.28 5.40 -0.63
C GLY A 145 -1.31 5.70 -2.14
N SER A 146 -0.47 5.02 -2.90
CA SER A 146 -0.48 5.11 -4.37
C SER A 146 -1.75 4.51 -4.96
N PHE A 147 -2.25 5.06 -6.07
CA PHE A 147 -3.48 4.58 -6.70
C PHE A 147 -3.41 3.10 -7.06
N SER A 148 -2.37 2.66 -7.76
CA SER A 148 -2.27 1.29 -8.25
C SER A 148 -1.71 0.29 -7.22
N TRP A 149 -1.08 0.79 -6.13
CA TRP A 149 -0.45 -0.05 -5.10
C TRP A 149 -0.41 0.67 -3.76
N SER A 150 -1.41 0.47 -2.94
CA SER A 150 -1.64 1.28 -1.73
C SER A 150 -1.32 0.60 -0.41
N SER A 151 -0.68 -0.58 -0.41
CA SER A 151 -0.49 -1.38 0.82
C SER A 151 -1.80 -1.93 1.40
N ASN A 152 -2.83 -2.13 0.57
CA ASN A 152 -4.12 -2.63 1.01
C ASN A 152 -4.18 -4.17 0.98
N ALA A 153 -3.74 -4.80 -0.13
CA ALA A 153 -3.64 -6.26 -0.22
C ALA A 153 -2.44 -6.84 0.53
N PHE A 154 -2.51 -8.13 0.84
CA PHE A 154 -1.39 -8.89 1.40
C PHE A 154 -0.17 -8.85 0.48
N PRO A 155 1.08 -8.81 1.00
CA PRO A 155 2.27 -8.74 0.16
C PRO A 155 2.39 -9.94 -0.79
N ILE A 156 2.66 -9.65 -2.06
CA ILE A 156 2.81 -10.64 -3.12
C ILE A 156 4.25 -11.17 -3.10
N PRO A 157 4.48 -12.50 -3.13
CA PRO A 157 5.82 -13.05 -3.23
C PRO A 157 6.43 -12.69 -4.60
N LYS A 158 7.66 -12.17 -4.59
CA LYS A 158 8.36 -11.66 -5.79
C LYS A 158 9.85 -11.97 -5.77
N ILE A 159 10.45 -11.88 -6.93
CA ILE A 159 11.87 -11.63 -7.15
C ILE A 159 11.99 -10.25 -7.75
N GLN A 160 12.87 -9.42 -7.19
CA GLN A 160 13.00 -8.02 -7.57
C GLN A 160 14.46 -7.56 -7.61
N ILE A 161 14.74 -6.71 -8.60
CA ILE A 161 15.93 -5.86 -8.62
C ILE A 161 15.48 -4.40 -8.56
N ASN A 162 16.13 -3.61 -7.72
CA ASN A 162 15.88 -2.17 -7.62
C ASN A 162 17.16 -1.40 -7.26
N THR A 163 17.14 -0.10 -7.53
CA THR A 163 18.15 0.79 -6.97
C THR A 163 17.86 1.08 -5.50
N LEU A 164 18.89 1.28 -4.69
CA LEU A 164 18.77 1.67 -3.28
C LEU A 164 18.39 3.17 -3.14
N GLY A 165 17.10 3.47 -3.42
CA GLY A 165 16.62 4.84 -3.50
C GLY A 165 17.05 5.55 -4.77
N PHE A 166 17.07 6.89 -4.74
CA PHE A 166 17.55 7.70 -5.85
C PHE A 166 19.08 7.66 -5.91
N ILE A 167 19.62 7.20 -7.04
CA ILE A 167 21.06 7.14 -7.31
C ILE A 167 21.43 8.20 -8.33
N ASP A 168 22.62 8.81 -8.19
CA ASP A 168 23.11 9.83 -9.11
C ASP A 168 23.39 9.25 -10.50
N VAL A 169 22.93 9.92 -11.53
CA VAL A 169 23.35 9.63 -12.92
C VAL A 169 24.79 10.15 -13.10
N PRO A 170 25.73 9.30 -13.55
CA PRO A 170 27.10 9.73 -13.77
C PRO A 170 27.20 11.00 -14.63
N PHE A 171 28.21 11.83 -14.37
CA PHE A 171 28.53 13.08 -15.08
C PHE A 171 27.51 14.22 -14.94
N THR A 172 26.44 14.07 -14.14
CA THR A 172 25.42 15.13 -13.96
C THR A 172 25.64 15.99 -12.70
N ASN A 173 26.66 15.73 -11.90
CA ASN A 173 26.91 16.42 -10.62
C ASN A 173 25.66 16.45 -9.72
N SER A 174 25.01 15.29 -9.56
CA SER A 174 23.76 15.11 -8.78
C SER A 174 22.58 15.97 -9.28
N LEU A 175 22.63 16.50 -10.51
CA LEU A 175 21.49 17.19 -11.12
C LEU A 175 20.37 16.22 -11.45
N LEU A 176 20.74 15.05 -11.97
CA LEU A 176 19.81 13.96 -12.32
C LEU A 176 20.06 12.77 -11.40
N GLN A 177 18.98 12.27 -10.83
CA GLN A 177 18.95 11.03 -10.04
C GLN A 177 17.84 10.13 -10.52
N ILE A 178 18.05 8.82 -10.48
CA ILE A 178 17.08 7.82 -10.89
C ILE A 178 16.80 6.83 -9.77
N HIS A 179 15.56 6.36 -9.72
CA HIS A 179 15.13 5.21 -8.92
C HIS A 179 14.33 4.26 -9.80
N ALA A 180 14.77 3.03 -9.90
CA ALA A 180 14.17 2.03 -10.78
C ALA A 180 13.90 0.72 -10.03
N THR A 181 12.84 0.03 -10.45
CA THR A 181 12.45 -1.29 -9.96
C THR A 181 12.04 -2.17 -11.14
N PHE A 182 12.42 -3.44 -11.09
CA PHE A 182 11.94 -4.48 -12.01
C PHE A 182 11.67 -5.75 -11.23
N ALA A 183 10.46 -6.28 -11.30
CA ALA A 183 10.04 -7.41 -10.50
C ALA A 183 9.11 -8.36 -11.24
N HIS A 184 9.16 -9.62 -10.83
CA HIS A 184 8.16 -10.65 -11.14
C HIS A 184 7.67 -11.32 -9.87
N GLY A 185 6.36 -11.53 -9.80
CA GLY A 185 5.69 -12.13 -8.64
C GLY A 185 4.71 -13.23 -9.03
N TRP A 186 4.17 -13.89 -8.01
CA TRP A 186 3.23 -15.00 -8.14
C TRP A 186 1.91 -14.63 -7.48
N LEU A 187 0.81 -14.67 -8.27
CA LEU A 187 -0.54 -14.33 -7.83
C LEU A 187 -1.37 -15.55 -7.44
N ASP A 188 -0.72 -16.72 -7.29
CA ASP A 188 -1.39 -18.00 -7.06
C ASP A 188 -2.27 -18.40 -8.27
N THR A 189 -3.49 -18.91 -8.04
CA THR A 189 -4.45 -19.29 -9.08
C THR A 189 -5.39 -18.15 -9.36
N LEU A 190 -5.51 -17.78 -10.65
CA LEU A 190 -6.47 -16.78 -11.13
C LEU A 190 -7.69 -17.52 -11.72
N ALA A 191 -8.89 -17.08 -11.36
CA ALA A 191 -10.10 -17.46 -12.07
C ALA A 191 -10.08 -16.79 -13.45
N VAL A 192 -10.65 -17.46 -14.45
CA VAL A 192 -10.80 -16.91 -15.80
C VAL A 192 -12.24 -17.07 -16.29
N ASP A 193 -12.67 -16.13 -17.12
CA ASP A 193 -14.01 -16.08 -17.72
C ASP A 193 -13.94 -15.59 -19.18
N TYR A 194 -15.02 -15.07 -19.70
CA TYR A 194 -15.13 -14.51 -21.05
C TYR A 194 -14.86 -15.52 -22.17
N GLY A 195 -15.51 -16.68 -22.08
CA GLY A 195 -15.36 -17.74 -23.09
C GLY A 195 -14.02 -18.47 -23.01
N ALA A 196 -13.32 -18.38 -21.89
CA ALA A 196 -12.09 -19.10 -21.64
C ALA A 196 -12.30 -20.63 -21.71
N ARG A 197 -11.29 -21.33 -22.23
CA ARG A 197 -11.31 -22.83 -22.35
C ARG A 197 -11.10 -23.52 -21.01
N VAL A 198 -10.62 -22.80 -20.00
CA VAL A 198 -10.33 -23.27 -18.65
C VAL A 198 -10.96 -22.32 -17.62
N ASN A 199 -11.23 -22.81 -16.44
CA ASN A 199 -11.82 -21.99 -15.37
C ASN A 199 -10.77 -21.27 -14.52
N THR A 200 -9.53 -21.74 -14.56
CA THR A 200 -8.44 -21.19 -13.74
C THR A 200 -7.10 -21.35 -14.43
N VAL A 201 -6.18 -20.43 -14.14
CA VAL A 201 -4.78 -20.47 -14.61
C VAL A 201 -3.82 -20.08 -13.49
N LYS A 202 -2.54 -20.38 -13.65
CA LYS A 202 -1.48 -19.81 -12.78
C LYS A 202 -1.27 -18.35 -13.13
N GLY A 203 -1.38 -17.50 -12.11
CA GLY A 203 -1.23 -16.07 -12.25
C GLY A 203 0.14 -15.55 -11.87
N TYR A 204 0.59 -14.55 -12.60
CA TYR A 204 1.85 -13.87 -12.39
C TYR A 204 1.65 -12.36 -12.33
N LEU A 205 2.57 -11.68 -11.63
CA LEU A 205 2.69 -10.23 -11.60
C LEU A 205 3.98 -9.83 -12.33
N HIS A 206 3.89 -8.91 -13.27
CA HIS A 206 5.01 -8.10 -13.72
C HIS A 206 4.92 -6.71 -13.12
N GLN A 207 6.04 -6.14 -12.70
CA GLN A 207 6.09 -4.79 -12.13
C GLN A 207 7.38 -4.10 -12.52
N LYS A 208 7.28 -2.85 -12.98
CA LYS A 208 8.43 -2.00 -13.28
C LYS A 208 8.12 -0.55 -12.93
N THR A 209 9.11 0.14 -12.39
CA THR A 209 9.04 1.57 -12.12
C THR A 209 10.31 2.25 -12.57
N LEU A 210 10.18 3.50 -13.00
CA LEU A 210 11.30 4.38 -13.25
C LEU A 210 10.92 5.78 -12.79
N TYR A 211 11.64 6.30 -11.81
CA TYR A 211 11.49 7.65 -11.31
C TYR A 211 12.76 8.45 -11.58
N ILE A 212 12.61 9.67 -12.03
CA ILE A 212 13.68 10.63 -12.29
C ILE A 212 13.46 11.79 -11.34
N LYS A 213 14.53 12.19 -10.67
CA LYS A 213 14.58 13.42 -9.88
C LYS A 213 15.51 14.41 -10.56
N ILE A 214 15.05 15.65 -10.70
CA ILE A 214 15.80 16.77 -11.28
C ILE A 214 15.99 17.81 -10.18
N GLY A 215 17.24 18.17 -9.93
CA GLY A 215 17.62 19.19 -8.94
C GLY A 215 18.68 18.68 -7.96
N ARG A 216 19.68 19.53 -7.72
CA ARG A 216 20.75 19.23 -6.78
C ARG A 216 20.24 19.20 -5.33
N PRO A 217 20.90 18.47 -4.43
CA PRO A 217 20.53 18.45 -3.00
C PRO A 217 20.47 19.84 -2.35
N SER A 218 21.31 20.78 -2.83
CA SER A 218 21.36 22.16 -2.36
C SER A 218 20.21 23.05 -2.87
N TRP A 219 19.48 22.62 -3.89
CA TRP A 219 18.41 23.43 -4.45
C TRP A 219 17.17 23.41 -3.55
N ARG A 220 16.46 24.55 -3.50
CA ARG A 220 15.19 24.67 -2.77
C ARG A 220 14.07 23.89 -3.44
N VAL A 221 14.10 23.73 -4.75
CA VAL A 221 13.08 23.00 -5.52
C VAL A 221 13.73 21.83 -6.21
N ASN A 222 13.12 20.65 -6.04
CA ASN A 222 13.45 19.45 -6.78
C ASN A 222 12.19 18.94 -7.49
N LEU A 223 12.30 18.60 -8.77
CA LEU A 223 11.22 18.07 -9.59
C LEU A 223 11.36 16.56 -9.69
N TYR A 224 10.23 15.88 -9.86
CA TYR A 224 10.13 14.43 -9.98
C TYR A 224 9.19 14.07 -11.12
N GLY A 225 9.58 13.09 -11.92
CA GLY A 225 8.73 12.44 -12.88
C GLY A 225 8.88 10.94 -12.74
N GLY A 226 7.81 10.19 -12.96
CA GLY A 226 7.89 8.74 -12.80
C GLY A 226 6.88 7.99 -13.62
N PHE A 227 7.24 6.75 -13.90
CA PHE A 227 6.40 5.75 -14.55
C PHE A 227 6.32 4.54 -13.65
N ASN A 228 5.11 4.15 -13.28
CA ASN A 228 4.80 2.98 -12.47
C ASN A 228 3.83 2.10 -13.25
N HIS A 229 4.27 0.90 -13.62
CA HIS A 229 3.50 -0.04 -14.43
C HIS A 229 3.49 -1.41 -13.79
N GLN A 230 2.32 -2.01 -13.76
CA GLN A 230 2.10 -3.36 -13.27
C GLN A 230 1.17 -4.09 -14.23
N ALA A 231 1.36 -5.41 -14.34
CA ALA A 231 0.49 -6.29 -15.12
C ALA A 231 0.26 -7.61 -14.40
N GLN A 232 -1.00 -8.00 -14.33
CA GLN A 232 -1.45 -9.33 -13.94
C GLN A 232 -1.61 -10.15 -15.20
N TRP A 233 -0.99 -11.33 -15.28
CA TRP A 233 -0.95 -12.13 -16.50
C TRP A 233 -0.80 -13.61 -16.21
N GLY A 234 -0.99 -14.47 -17.22
CA GLY A 234 -0.68 -15.89 -17.18
C GLY A 234 -1.80 -16.76 -17.76
N GLY A 235 -1.36 -17.85 -18.35
CA GLY A 235 -2.23 -18.88 -18.92
C GLY A 235 -2.82 -18.55 -20.29
N GLU A 236 -2.31 -17.58 -21.03
CA GLU A 236 -2.85 -17.10 -22.30
C GLU A 236 -3.09 -18.24 -23.29
N ASN A 237 -2.14 -19.16 -23.45
CA ASN A 237 -2.27 -20.35 -24.31
C ASN A 237 -3.23 -21.42 -23.78
N GLN A 238 -3.65 -21.33 -22.51
CA GLN A 238 -4.67 -22.19 -21.93
C GLN A 238 -6.05 -21.57 -22.05
N ILE A 239 -6.14 -20.24 -21.96
CA ILE A 239 -7.36 -19.46 -22.04
C ILE A 239 -7.91 -19.46 -23.47
N TRP A 240 -7.04 -19.18 -24.46
CA TRP A 240 -7.42 -19.01 -25.86
C TRP A 240 -6.79 -20.07 -26.79
N PRO A 241 -7.46 -20.49 -27.87
CA PRO A 241 -6.92 -21.47 -28.84
C PRO A 241 -5.58 -21.01 -29.46
N ASP A 242 -5.46 -19.75 -29.75
CA ASP A 242 -4.33 -19.05 -30.38
C ASP A 242 -3.55 -18.17 -29.38
N GLY A 243 -3.77 -18.39 -28.09
CA GLY A 243 -3.09 -17.67 -27.02
C GLY A 243 -1.58 -17.85 -27.05
N LEU A 244 -0.86 -16.79 -26.68
CA LEU A 244 0.60 -16.76 -26.73
C LEU A 244 1.24 -17.80 -25.80
N PRO A 245 2.29 -18.51 -26.25
CA PRO A 245 3.10 -19.33 -25.36
C PRO A 245 3.69 -18.52 -24.20
N PRO A 246 3.96 -19.12 -23.03
CA PRO A 246 4.36 -18.38 -21.82
C PRO A 246 5.56 -17.43 -22.00
N LYS A 247 6.56 -17.82 -22.81
CA LYS A 247 7.74 -16.98 -23.08
C LYS A 247 7.38 -15.72 -23.90
N GLU A 248 6.52 -15.89 -24.89
CA GLU A 248 6.07 -14.77 -25.73
C GLU A 248 5.12 -13.86 -24.97
N ALA A 249 4.18 -14.43 -24.20
CA ALA A 249 3.30 -13.71 -23.30
C ALA A 249 4.10 -12.87 -22.28
N TRP A 250 5.14 -13.45 -21.67
CA TRP A 250 6.04 -12.72 -20.77
C TRP A 250 6.67 -11.49 -21.45
N TRP A 251 7.23 -11.68 -22.65
CA TRP A 251 7.80 -10.55 -23.39
C TRP A 251 6.76 -9.50 -23.76
N ALA A 252 5.57 -9.92 -24.22
CA ALA A 252 4.49 -9.02 -24.55
C ALA A 252 4.09 -8.15 -23.35
N VAL A 253 3.98 -8.76 -22.17
CA VAL A 253 3.68 -8.06 -20.90
C VAL A 253 4.79 -7.11 -20.50
N VAL A 254 6.06 -7.55 -20.57
CA VAL A 254 7.22 -6.73 -20.16
C VAL A 254 7.33 -5.46 -21.01
N ILE A 255 7.16 -5.56 -22.33
CA ILE A 255 7.28 -4.40 -23.23
C ILE A 255 5.95 -3.70 -23.50
N GLY A 256 4.83 -4.26 -23.03
CA GLY A 256 3.48 -3.74 -23.29
C GLY A 256 3.03 -3.94 -24.73
N LYS A 257 3.47 -5.02 -25.39
CA LYS A 257 3.11 -5.30 -26.79
C LYS A 257 1.63 -5.64 -26.92
N PRO A 258 0.91 -5.04 -27.89
CA PRO A 258 -0.47 -5.43 -28.18
C PRO A 258 -0.53 -6.83 -28.81
N TRP A 259 -1.64 -7.52 -28.56
CA TRP A 259 -1.96 -8.81 -29.16
C TRP A 259 -3.47 -8.82 -29.46
N GLN A 260 -3.86 -9.11 -30.72
CA GLN A 260 -5.25 -9.14 -31.17
C GLN A 260 -6.11 -7.93 -30.75
N GLY A 261 -5.53 -6.71 -30.85
CA GLY A 261 -6.25 -5.48 -30.55
C GLY A 261 -6.31 -5.07 -29.07
N SER A 262 -5.79 -5.91 -28.16
CA SER A 262 -5.71 -5.61 -26.72
C SER A 262 -4.29 -5.80 -26.20
N ARG A 263 -4.08 -5.68 -24.90
CA ARG A 263 -2.84 -6.02 -24.21
C ARG A 263 -2.88 -7.46 -23.71
N VAL A 264 -1.73 -8.07 -23.56
CA VAL A 264 -1.60 -9.40 -22.91
C VAL A 264 -1.63 -9.20 -21.41
N GLY A 265 -2.69 -9.68 -20.75
CA GLY A 265 -2.88 -9.50 -19.32
C GLY A 265 -3.66 -8.22 -18.96
N ASN A 266 -3.81 -7.97 -17.68
CA ASN A 266 -4.47 -6.81 -17.08
C ASN A 266 -3.41 -5.80 -16.67
N HIS A 267 -3.31 -4.68 -17.36
CA HIS A 267 -2.29 -3.66 -17.16
C HIS A 267 -2.87 -2.45 -16.42
N LEU A 268 -2.20 -2.04 -15.36
CA LEU A 268 -2.56 -0.85 -14.59
C LEU A 268 -1.29 -0.09 -14.23
N GLY A 269 -1.37 1.23 -14.21
CA GLY A 269 -0.23 2.03 -13.77
C GLY A 269 -0.55 3.50 -13.58
N THR A 270 0.54 4.26 -13.32
CA THR A 270 0.46 5.71 -13.16
C THR A 270 1.67 6.40 -13.79
N LEU A 271 1.41 7.59 -14.35
CA LEU A 271 2.44 8.59 -14.64
C LEU A 271 2.44 9.59 -13.48
N ASP A 272 3.54 9.63 -12.77
CA ASP A 272 3.69 10.42 -11.57
C ASP A 272 4.47 11.71 -11.87
N LEU A 273 3.96 12.84 -11.42
CA LEU A 273 4.65 14.12 -11.40
C LEU A 273 4.71 14.61 -9.96
N GLY A 274 5.84 15.22 -9.59
CA GLY A 274 6.01 15.72 -8.24
C GLY A 274 6.99 16.86 -8.14
N MET A 275 6.86 17.63 -7.08
CA MET A 275 7.77 18.71 -6.72
C MET A 275 7.96 18.72 -5.21
N ILE A 276 9.20 18.82 -4.77
CA ILE A 276 9.51 19.10 -3.36
C ILE A 276 10.09 20.50 -3.28
N TRP A 277 9.43 21.36 -2.52
CA TRP A 277 9.88 22.71 -2.21
C TRP A 277 10.35 22.81 -0.76
N LYS A 278 11.64 23.00 -0.54
CA LYS A 278 12.23 23.23 0.78
C LYS A 278 11.98 24.70 1.17
N LEU A 279 11.17 24.90 2.17
CA LEU A 279 10.89 26.24 2.74
C LEU A 279 12.02 26.67 3.66
N SER A 280 12.57 25.72 4.41
CA SER A 280 13.75 25.81 5.27
C SER A 280 14.45 24.44 5.33
N ASP A 281 15.50 24.29 6.12
CA ASP A 281 16.23 23.02 6.27
C ASP A 281 15.33 21.91 6.88
N ASP A 282 14.39 22.30 7.72
CA ASP A 282 13.48 21.40 8.44
C ASP A 282 12.06 21.36 7.87
N LYS A 283 11.67 22.31 7.00
CA LYS A 283 10.30 22.41 6.47
C LYS A 283 10.26 22.26 4.95
N SER A 284 9.28 21.48 4.49
CA SER A 284 9.08 21.29 3.05
C SER A 284 7.61 21.13 2.68
N LEU A 285 7.28 21.52 1.45
CA LEU A 285 6.04 21.20 0.76
C LEU A 285 6.36 20.19 -0.34
N THR A 286 5.53 19.15 -0.44
CA THR A 286 5.54 18.19 -1.53
C THR A 286 4.24 18.30 -2.28
N PHE A 287 4.29 18.53 -3.58
CA PHE A 287 3.17 18.48 -4.49
C PHE A 287 3.30 17.24 -5.35
N PHE A 288 2.22 16.52 -5.59
CA PHE A 288 2.26 15.34 -6.43
C PHE A 288 0.97 15.15 -7.21
N ARG A 289 1.08 14.46 -8.34
CA ARG A 289 -0.02 13.97 -9.15
C ARG A 289 0.35 12.61 -9.74
N GLN A 290 -0.56 11.65 -9.62
CA GLN A 290 -0.53 10.36 -10.29
C GLN A 290 -1.64 10.35 -11.34
N ASN A 291 -1.30 10.38 -12.63
CA ASN A 291 -2.24 10.15 -13.71
C ASN A 291 -2.40 8.65 -13.92
N ILE A 292 -3.62 8.18 -13.87
CA ILE A 292 -3.96 6.77 -14.02
C ILE A 292 -3.93 6.39 -15.49
N PHE A 293 -3.47 5.19 -15.80
CA PHE A 293 -3.69 4.53 -17.07
C PHE A 293 -4.06 3.07 -16.87
N ASP A 294 -4.92 2.58 -17.73
CA ASP A 294 -5.35 1.19 -17.81
C ASP A 294 -5.14 0.71 -19.25
N ASP A 295 -4.55 -0.46 -19.43
CA ASP A 295 -4.21 -1.05 -20.73
C ASP A 295 -3.57 -0.05 -21.75
N GLY A 296 -4.31 0.35 -22.78
CA GLY A 296 -3.84 1.23 -23.85
C GLY A 296 -4.09 2.71 -23.63
N SER A 297 -4.83 3.12 -22.60
CA SER A 297 -5.26 4.51 -22.37
C SER A 297 -4.10 5.49 -22.14
N LEU A 298 -2.91 4.99 -21.73
CA LEU A 298 -1.69 5.79 -21.57
C LEU A 298 -1.31 6.52 -22.87
N TYR A 299 -1.34 5.83 -23.99
CA TYR A 299 -0.87 6.38 -25.28
C TYR A 299 -1.76 7.47 -25.86
N ASN A 300 -3.03 7.46 -25.47
CA ASN A 300 -4.04 8.41 -25.94
C ASN A 300 -4.35 9.52 -24.94
N PHE A 301 -3.73 9.51 -23.75
CA PHE A 301 -3.98 10.45 -22.66
C PHE A 301 -5.46 10.57 -22.27
N LEU A 302 -6.24 9.49 -22.42
CA LEU A 302 -7.69 9.49 -22.24
C LEU A 302 -8.10 9.76 -20.79
N ASN A 303 -7.27 9.32 -19.84
CA ASN A 303 -7.56 9.37 -18.40
C ASN A 303 -6.96 10.62 -17.71
N ILE A 304 -6.66 11.69 -18.46
CA ILE A 304 -6.03 12.88 -17.89
C ILE A 304 -6.91 13.59 -16.83
N LYS A 305 -8.23 13.39 -16.88
CA LYS A 305 -9.17 13.93 -15.88
C LYS A 305 -9.14 13.14 -14.58
N ASP A 306 -8.71 11.89 -14.64
CA ASP A 306 -8.59 11.02 -13.49
C ASP A 306 -7.20 11.12 -12.87
N GLY A 307 -7.10 10.81 -11.61
CA GLY A 307 -5.82 10.78 -10.90
C GLY A 307 -5.95 11.03 -9.42
N LEU A 308 -4.86 10.74 -8.75
CA LEU A 308 -4.63 11.08 -7.35
C LEU A 308 -3.64 12.23 -7.29
N GLN A 309 -3.99 13.31 -6.62
CA GLN A 309 -3.12 14.46 -6.43
C GLN A 309 -3.19 14.97 -5.00
N GLY A 310 -2.12 15.61 -4.57
CA GLY A 310 -2.10 16.14 -3.21
C GLY A 310 -0.94 17.05 -2.89
N VAL A 311 -1.03 17.60 -1.69
CA VAL A 311 -0.02 18.47 -1.08
C VAL A 311 0.28 17.95 0.31
N THR A 312 1.59 17.78 0.61
CA THR A 312 2.06 17.41 1.94
C THR A 312 2.99 18.48 2.48
N PHE A 313 2.62 19.10 3.59
CA PHE A 313 3.53 19.89 4.41
C PHE A 313 4.24 18.96 5.39
N ARG A 314 5.56 19.10 5.54
CA ARG A 314 6.35 18.35 6.51
C ARG A 314 7.25 19.30 7.30
N ASN A 315 7.20 19.17 8.62
CA ASN A 315 8.10 19.82 9.55
C ASN A 315 8.94 18.75 10.26
N ARG A 316 10.25 18.79 10.08
CA ARG A 316 11.24 17.85 10.65
C ARG A 316 11.94 18.41 11.89
N SER A 317 11.58 19.61 12.34
CA SER A 317 12.12 20.17 13.58
C SER A 317 11.90 19.15 14.70
N THR A 318 12.94 18.94 15.50
CA THR A 318 12.82 18.09 16.72
C THR A 318 11.71 18.65 17.59
N PRO A 319 10.81 17.79 18.08
CA PRO A 319 9.80 18.25 19.01
C PRO A 319 10.47 18.94 20.18
N ASN A 320 10.16 20.22 20.37
CA ASN A 320 10.61 20.93 21.55
C ASN A 320 9.56 20.65 22.64
N TYR A 321 9.87 19.74 23.55
CA TYR A 321 8.98 19.34 24.66
C TYR A 321 8.59 20.52 25.59
N THR A 322 9.18 21.69 25.40
CA THR A 322 8.74 22.93 26.07
C THR A 322 7.62 23.64 25.33
N ARG A 323 7.23 23.19 24.12
CA ARG A 323 6.11 23.72 23.36
C ARG A 323 4.93 22.79 23.49
N THR A 324 3.80 23.32 23.92
CA THR A 324 2.55 22.60 24.14
C THR A 324 2.00 21.93 22.86
N PHE A 325 2.34 22.44 21.67
CA PHE A 325 1.86 21.91 20.40
C PHE A 325 2.91 22.03 19.30
N THR A 326 3.15 20.92 18.56
CA THR A 326 4.02 20.90 17.37
C THR A 326 3.33 20.13 16.24
N LEU A 327 3.12 20.80 15.11
CA LEU A 327 2.66 20.16 13.89
C LEU A 327 3.85 19.51 13.18
N GLU A 328 3.78 18.19 12.93
CA GLU A 328 4.80 17.41 12.22
C GLU A 328 4.50 17.35 10.72
N LYS A 329 3.26 17.05 10.36
CA LYS A 329 2.87 16.83 8.97
C LYS A 329 1.37 17.10 8.76
N ILE A 330 1.04 17.67 7.59
CA ILE A 330 -0.32 17.71 7.04
C ILE A 330 -0.25 17.19 5.61
N ASN A 331 -1.23 16.40 5.24
CA ASN A 331 -1.44 15.88 3.88
C ASN A 331 -2.88 16.14 3.45
N LEU A 332 -3.07 16.71 2.29
CA LEU A 332 -4.37 16.88 1.63
C LEU A 332 -4.32 16.23 0.27
N GLU A 333 -5.26 15.32 0.00
CA GLU A 333 -5.36 14.58 -1.26
C GLU A 333 -6.75 14.73 -1.89
N TRP A 334 -6.76 14.68 -3.21
CA TRP A 334 -7.95 14.53 -4.02
C TRP A 334 -7.75 13.41 -5.04
N LEU A 335 -8.61 12.38 -4.96
CA LEU A 335 -8.73 11.30 -5.93
C LEU A 335 -9.96 11.52 -6.79
N ASN A 336 -9.80 11.40 -8.11
CA ASN A 336 -10.90 11.32 -9.07
C ASN A 336 -10.70 10.15 -10.01
N THR A 337 -11.73 9.30 -10.16
CA THR A 337 -11.75 8.17 -11.08
C THR A 337 -13.06 8.11 -11.87
N THR A 338 -13.75 9.25 -12.01
CA THR A 338 -15.11 9.27 -12.56
C THR A 338 -15.15 9.35 -14.07
N SER A 339 -14.06 9.75 -14.74
CA SER A 339 -13.99 9.92 -16.19
C SER A 339 -13.74 8.61 -16.93
N GLN A 340 -12.72 7.82 -16.51
CA GLN A 340 -12.35 6.54 -17.10
C GLN A 340 -12.26 6.57 -18.64
N GLY A 341 -11.67 7.66 -19.19
CA GLY A 341 -11.58 7.88 -20.63
C GLY A 341 -12.86 8.37 -21.31
N GLY A 342 -13.96 8.54 -20.56
CA GLY A 342 -15.28 8.91 -21.08
C GLY A 342 -16.27 7.75 -21.00
N ASP A 343 -17.50 8.01 -21.44
CA ASP A 343 -18.65 7.10 -21.33
C ASP A 343 -18.90 6.25 -22.59
N VAL A 344 -18.06 6.37 -23.62
CA VAL A 344 -18.19 5.65 -24.88
C VAL A 344 -16.99 4.75 -25.10
N PHE A 345 -17.26 3.48 -25.42
CA PHE A 345 -16.29 2.56 -25.99
C PHE A 345 -16.76 2.12 -27.37
N ASP A 346 -16.00 2.46 -28.42
CA ASP A 346 -16.29 2.05 -29.80
C ASP A 346 -14.98 1.70 -30.51
N PHE A 347 -14.78 0.40 -30.72
CA PHE A 347 -13.58 -0.12 -31.37
C PHE A 347 -13.48 0.29 -32.87
N GLN A 348 -14.62 0.41 -33.56
CA GLN A 348 -14.63 0.78 -34.98
C GLN A 348 -14.24 2.23 -35.17
N GLN A 349 -14.69 3.11 -34.27
CA GLN A 349 -14.34 4.52 -34.26
C GLN A 349 -13.05 4.84 -33.51
N GLN A 350 -12.38 3.82 -32.97
CA GLN A 350 -11.18 3.96 -32.14
C GLN A 350 -11.38 4.86 -30.90
N ILE A 351 -12.57 4.82 -30.31
CA ILE A 351 -12.90 5.50 -29.05
C ILE A 351 -12.73 4.48 -27.92
N PHE A 352 -11.75 4.70 -27.06
CA PHE A 352 -11.37 3.79 -25.97
C PHE A 352 -11.67 4.40 -24.59
N GLY A 353 -12.94 4.75 -24.35
CA GLY A 353 -13.40 5.14 -23.02
C GLY A 353 -13.92 3.96 -22.21
N ARG A 354 -14.54 4.26 -21.04
CA ARG A 354 -15.11 3.28 -20.13
C ARG A 354 -14.07 2.29 -19.56
N ASP A 355 -12.85 2.76 -19.31
CA ASP A 355 -11.90 1.98 -18.53
C ASP A 355 -12.58 1.55 -17.23
N ASN A 356 -12.43 0.28 -16.87
CA ASN A 356 -13.13 -0.31 -15.72
C ASN A 356 -12.12 -0.61 -14.61
N TYR A 357 -11.54 0.44 -14.03
CA TYR A 357 -10.45 0.33 -13.06
C TYR A 357 -10.70 -0.75 -12.03
N PHE A 358 -9.71 -1.62 -11.83
CA PHE A 358 -9.67 -2.74 -10.91
C PHE A 358 -10.57 -3.93 -11.26
N ASN A 359 -11.43 -3.83 -12.25
CA ASN A 359 -12.10 -4.97 -12.87
C ASN A 359 -11.35 -5.41 -14.12
N HIS A 360 -11.57 -6.63 -14.56
CA HIS A 360 -11.03 -7.13 -15.82
C HIS A 360 -11.92 -8.23 -16.38
N TYR A 361 -12.18 -8.21 -17.68
CA TYR A 361 -13.13 -9.12 -18.33
C TYR A 361 -12.64 -10.58 -18.37
N VAL A 362 -11.31 -10.82 -18.46
CA VAL A 362 -10.75 -12.18 -18.45
C VAL A 362 -10.51 -12.68 -17.03
N TYR A 363 -10.08 -11.81 -16.10
CA TYR A 363 -9.73 -12.16 -14.73
C TYR A 363 -10.75 -11.55 -13.75
N PRO A 364 -11.86 -12.30 -13.41
CA PRO A 364 -12.96 -11.76 -12.59
C PRO A 364 -12.57 -11.22 -11.21
N GLN A 365 -11.46 -11.71 -10.64
CA GLN A 365 -10.92 -11.17 -9.39
C GLN A 365 -10.28 -9.79 -9.56
N GLY A 366 -10.13 -9.28 -10.79
CA GLY A 366 -9.63 -7.95 -11.06
C GLY A 366 -8.26 -7.66 -10.44
N TRP A 367 -8.01 -6.39 -10.14
CA TRP A 367 -6.73 -5.94 -9.55
C TRP A 367 -6.69 -6.25 -8.04
N SER A 368 -6.63 -7.55 -7.71
CA SER A 368 -6.66 -8.03 -6.34
C SER A 368 -5.68 -9.17 -6.06
N TYR A 369 -5.37 -9.38 -4.78
CA TYR A 369 -4.61 -10.51 -4.29
C TYR A 369 -5.16 -10.98 -2.95
N LYS A 370 -5.35 -12.31 -2.81
CA LYS A 370 -5.95 -12.94 -1.62
C LYS A 370 -7.26 -12.28 -1.20
N ASN A 371 -8.12 -12.04 -2.20
CA ASN A 371 -9.44 -11.43 -2.04
C ASN A 371 -9.40 -10.04 -1.40
N GLU A 372 -8.36 -9.22 -1.71
CA GLU A 372 -8.28 -7.82 -1.32
C GLU A 372 -7.68 -6.99 -2.45
N MET A 373 -8.19 -5.76 -2.63
CA MET A 373 -7.71 -4.83 -3.66
C MET A 373 -6.24 -4.48 -3.45
N ILE A 374 -5.43 -4.50 -4.53
CA ILE A 374 -4.01 -4.12 -4.48
C ILE A 374 -3.84 -2.61 -4.45
N GLY A 375 -4.69 -1.89 -5.19
CA GLY A 375 -4.66 -0.44 -5.31
C GLY A 375 -5.40 0.28 -4.19
N THR A 376 -5.80 1.51 -4.49
CA THR A 376 -6.42 2.41 -3.51
C THR A 376 -7.59 1.78 -2.74
N PRO A 377 -7.65 1.95 -1.40
CA PRO A 377 -8.73 1.38 -0.60
C PRO A 377 -10.09 2.04 -0.85
N PHE A 378 -10.13 3.19 -1.54
CA PHE A 378 -11.37 3.90 -1.88
C PHE A 378 -12.16 3.24 -3.03
N ILE A 379 -11.57 2.25 -3.69
CA ILE A 379 -12.28 1.35 -4.63
C ILE A 379 -12.40 -0.01 -3.93
N PRO A 380 -13.47 -0.23 -3.14
CA PRO A 380 -13.64 -1.46 -2.36
C PRO A 380 -14.06 -2.64 -3.25
N LYS A 381 -13.81 -3.84 -2.78
CA LYS A 381 -14.46 -5.03 -3.34
C LYS A 381 -15.95 -5.02 -3.02
N GLN A 382 -16.76 -5.59 -3.91
CA GLN A 382 -18.23 -5.54 -3.74
C GLN A 382 -18.73 -6.19 -2.43
N SER A 383 -18.03 -7.18 -1.88
CA SER A 383 -18.41 -7.82 -0.61
C SER A 383 -18.24 -6.92 0.62
N ASP A 384 -17.55 -5.78 0.50
CA ASP A 384 -17.35 -4.83 1.59
C ASP A 384 -18.35 -3.67 1.54
N ILE A 385 -19.16 -3.58 0.50
CA ILE A 385 -20.17 -2.54 0.30
C ILE A 385 -21.47 -2.94 0.99
N LEU A 386 -22.14 -1.96 1.59
CA LEU A 386 -23.39 -2.17 2.34
C LEU A 386 -24.49 -2.79 1.45
N ASN A 387 -25.12 -3.88 1.93
CA ASN A 387 -26.37 -4.37 1.35
C ASN A 387 -27.51 -3.35 1.59
N PRO A 388 -28.42 -3.10 0.62
CA PRO A 388 -28.83 -4.03 -0.44
C PRO A 388 -28.31 -3.69 -1.86
N LEU A 389 -27.11 -3.17 -2.02
CA LEU A 389 -26.58 -2.93 -3.37
C LEU A 389 -26.47 -4.25 -4.16
N PRO A 390 -26.78 -4.27 -5.46
CA PRO A 390 -26.80 -5.50 -6.24
C PRO A 390 -25.40 -6.13 -6.31
N THR A 391 -25.33 -7.43 -6.09
CA THR A 391 -24.12 -8.20 -6.35
C THR A 391 -24.06 -8.57 -7.81
N VAL A 392 -22.98 -8.21 -8.49
CA VAL A 392 -22.73 -8.50 -9.90
C VAL A 392 -21.73 -9.65 -9.99
N LYS A 393 -22.13 -10.72 -10.68
CA LYS A 393 -21.24 -11.87 -10.91
C LYS A 393 -20.03 -11.43 -11.75
N ASN A 394 -18.86 -11.98 -11.43
CA ASN A 394 -17.62 -11.78 -12.19
C ASN A 394 -17.05 -10.34 -12.18
N LEU A 395 -17.45 -9.53 -11.21
CA LEU A 395 -16.82 -8.25 -10.93
C LEU A 395 -16.21 -8.24 -9.53
N MET A 396 -14.99 -7.75 -9.42
CA MET A 396 -14.34 -7.57 -8.11
C MET A 396 -14.94 -6.38 -7.37
N THR A 397 -15.19 -5.29 -8.07
CA THR A 397 -15.82 -4.08 -7.52
C THR A 397 -17.00 -3.62 -8.37
N ILE A 398 -18.04 -3.11 -7.72
CA ILE A 398 -19.16 -2.41 -8.34
C ILE A 398 -19.07 -0.89 -8.13
N ASN A 399 -17.95 -0.40 -7.59
CA ASN A 399 -17.75 1.02 -7.28
C ASN A 399 -16.32 1.43 -7.58
N ASN A 400 -16.03 1.79 -8.83
CA ASN A 400 -14.71 2.27 -9.26
C ASN A 400 -14.72 3.70 -9.81
N ARG A 401 -15.89 4.35 -9.87
CA ARG A 401 -16.04 5.76 -10.23
C ARG A 401 -16.26 6.56 -8.94
N VAL A 402 -15.16 7.10 -8.40
CA VAL A 402 -15.18 7.76 -7.09
C VAL A 402 -14.51 9.13 -7.13
N GLN A 403 -15.00 10.03 -6.30
CA GLN A 403 -14.32 11.28 -5.94
C GLN A 403 -14.06 11.28 -4.44
N VAL A 404 -12.83 11.54 -4.04
CA VAL A 404 -12.44 11.51 -2.62
C VAL A 404 -11.62 12.74 -2.28
N VAL A 405 -11.95 13.37 -1.14
CA VAL A 405 -11.07 14.31 -0.45
C VAL A 405 -10.57 13.61 0.82
N HIS A 406 -9.26 13.58 1.00
CA HIS A 406 -8.63 12.96 2.16
C HIS A 406 -7.68 13.94 2.84
N LEU A 407 -7.82 14.06 4.16
CA LEU A 407 -6.95 14.84 5.03
C LEU A 407 -6.26 13.89 6.01
N GLY A 408 -4.93 14.00 6.10
CA GLY A 408 -4.12 13.41 7.15
C GLY A 408 -3.33 14.49 7.89
N ALA A 409 -3.25 14.41 9.21
CA ALA A 409 -2.41 15.31 10.01
C ALA A 409 -1.76 14.56 11.16
N SER A 410 -0.52 14.95 11.55
CA SER A 410 0.15 14.43 12.73
C SER A 410 1.01 15.48 13.41
N GLY A 411 1.25 15.28 14.70
CA GLY A 411 2.07 16.17 15.49
C GLY A 411 2.23 15.67 16.92
N TRP A 412 2.61 16.60 17.78
CA TRP A 412 2.87 16.35 19.19
C TRP A 412 2.15 17.38 20.05
N ILE A 413 1.64 16.92 21.18
CA ILE A 413 1.19 17.75 22.29
C ILE A 413 2.00 17.25 23.48
N ASP A 414 2.96 18.02 23.93
CA ASP A 414 3.98 17.60 24.89
C ASP A 414 4.64 16.27 24.42
N GLU A 415 4.54 15.21 25.21
CA GLU A 415 5.08 13.88 24.89
C GLU A 415 4.10 12.97 24.12
N TRP A 416 2.89 13.45 23.84
CA TRP A 416 1.86 12.67 23.14
C TRP A 416 1.94 12.92 21.64
N LYS A 417 2.19 11.86 20.88
CA LYS A 417 2.05 11.90 19.42
C LYS A 417 0.58 11.70 19.07
N TRP A 418 0.02 12.59 18.25
CA TRP A 418 -1.31 12.45 17.71
C TRP A 418 -1.30 12.28 16.18
N LEU A 419 -2.31 11.62 15.66
CA LEU A 419 -2.55 11.44 14.24
C LEU A 419 -4.05 11.46 13.97
N ILE A 420 -4.45 12.16 12.90
CA ILE A 420 -5.83 12.26 12.42
C ILE A 420 -5.87 11.88 10.95
N LYS A 421 -6.89 11.12 10.55
CA LYS A 421 -7.30 10.91 9.16
C LYS A 421 -8.78 11.21 9.01
N ALA A 422 -9.15 11.89 7.93
CA ALA A 422 -10.53 12.15 7.57
C ALA A 422 -10.68 12.04 6.06
N SER A 423 -11.66 11.27 5.61
CA SER A 423 -11.95 11.06 4.19
C SER A 423 -13.43 11.24 3.93
N PHE A 424 -13.73 12.00 2.90
CA PHE A 424 -15.07 12.13 2.37
C PHE A 424 -15.09 11.65 0.92
N SER A 425 -15.96 10.70 0.59
CA SER A 425 -16.08 10.17 -0.76
C SER A 425 -17.49 10.29 -1.32
N SER A 426 -17.55 10.44 -2.64
CA SER A 426 -18.74 10.38 -3.47
C SER A 426 -18.57 9.23 -4.44
N ASN A 427 -19.45 8.25 -4.39
CA ASN A 427 -19.33 6.94 -5.02
C ASN A 427 -20.45 6.79 -6.05
N LEU A 428 -20.09 6.55 -7.32
CA LEU A 428 -21.04 6.58 -8.45
C LEU A 428 -21.34 5.19 -9.02
N GLY A 429 -20.71 4.13 -8.51
CA GLY A 429 -20.77 2.80 -9.09
C GLY A 429 -19.76 2.61 -10.22
N THR A 430 -20.07 1.78 -11.20
CA THR A 430 -19.34 1.66 -12.47
C THR A 430 -20.12 2.31 -13.60
N TYR A 431 -19.61 2.33 -14.84
CA TYR A 431 -20.40 2.75 -15.98
C TYR A 431 -21.54 1.77 -16.31
N ASP A 432 -21.29 0.46 -16.14
CA ASP A 432 -22.29 -0.58 -16.43
C ASP A 432 -23.32 -0.72 -15.33
N TYR A 433 -22.94 -0.41 -14.10
CA TYR A 433 -23.77 -0.52 -12.89
C TYR A 433 -23.69 0.77 -12.08
N PRO A 434 -24.23 1.90 -12.62
CA PRO A 434 -24.23 3.16 -11.90
C PRO A 434 -25.18 3.10 -10.70
N PHE A 435 -24.78 3.72 -9.61
CA PHE A 435 -25.70 3.90 -8.49
C PHE A 435 -26.77 4.93 -8.84
N PRO A 436 -28.04 4.72 -8.44
CA PRO A 436 -29.14 5.64 -8.76
C PRO A 436 -28.87 7.09 -8.27
N THR A 437 -28.18 7.22 -7.17
CA THR A 437 -27.67 8.49 -6.61
C THR A 437 -26.27 8.28 -6.09
N PRO A 438 -25.39 9.30 -6.13
CA PRO A 438 -24.06 9.19 -5.58
C PRO A 438 -24.07 8.86 -4.08
N LEU A 439 -23.49 7.74 -3.69
CA LEU A 439 -23.40 7.34 -2.28
C LEU A 439 -22.29 8.14 -1.59
N LYS A 440 -22.67 8.92 -0.60
CA LYS A 440 -21.74 9.71 0.23
C LYS A 440 -21.25 8.87 1.39
N GLN A 441 -19.93 8.95 1.66
CA GLN A 441 -19.29 8.23 2.75
C GLN A 441 -18.28 9.13 3.45
N PHE A 442 -18.30 9.12 4.78
CA PHE A 442 -17.28 9.72 5.63
C PHE A 442 -16.59 8.63 6.44
N SER A 443 -15.25 8.69 6.54
CA SER A 443 -14.43 7.78 7.34
C SER A 443 -13.38 8.59 8.10
N GLY A 444 -13.35 8.43 9.42
CA GLY A 444 -12.45 9.17 10.32
C GLY A 444 -11.63 8.28 11.23
N LEU A 445 -10.45 8.79 11.66
CA LEU A 445 -9.59 8.15 12.64
C LEU A 445 -8.87 9.24 13.45
N LEU A 446 -8.86 9.05 14.77
CA LEU A 446 -8.00 9.77 15.71
C LEU A 446 -7.14 8.75 16.44
N GLN A 447 -5.82 8.94 16.47
CA GLN A 447 -4.86 8.09 17.17
C GLN A 447 -3.98 8.94 18.08
N ILE A 448 -3.71 8.44 19.26
CA ILE A 448 -2.69 8.95 20.17
C ILE A 448 -1.69 7.86 20.52
N GLN A 449 -0.44 8.24 20.73
CA GLN A 449 0.65 7.36 21.09
C GLN A 449 1.58 8.05 22.10
N LYS A 450 2.05 7.29 23.07
CA LYS A 450 3.06 7.75 24.04
C LYS A 450 4.01 6.61 24.37
N GLU A 451 5.30 6.94 24.53
CA GLU A 451 6.26 6.04 25.15
C GLU A 451 6.01 6.01 26.67
N LEU A 452 6.06 4.82 27.26
CA LEU A 452 5.88 4.60 28.69
C LEU A 452 7.25 4.39 29.34
N PRO A 453 7.89 5.42 29.94
CA PRO A 453 9.25 5.35 30.46
C PRO A 453 9.40 4.30 31.56
N LEU A 454 8.37 4.13 32.40
CA LEU A 454 8.34 3.13 33.48
C LEU A 454 8.40 1.68 32.97
N LEU A 455 8.05 1.42 31.72
CA LEU A 455 8.06 0.09 31.09
C LEU A 455 9.19 -0.07 30.06
N GLN A 456 10.30 0.67 30.23
CA GLN A 456 11.54 0.54 29.45
C GLN A 456 11.33 0.52 27.93
N GLY A 457 10.77 1.59 27.37
CA GLY A 457 10.64 1.77 25.92
C GLY A 457 9.48 0.98 25.30
N ILE A 458 8.41 0.77 26.06
CA ILE A 458 7.13 0.31 25.51
C ILE A 458 6.35 1.54 25.01
N ASP A 459 5.98 1.53 23.76
CA ASP A 459 5.02 2.48 23.18
C ASP A 459 3.59 1.99 23.43
N TRP A 460 2.74 2.84 23.96
CA TRP A 460 1.30 2.66 24.00
C TRP A 460 0.62 3.45 22.89
N THR A 461 -0.36 2.83 22.24
CA THR A 461 -1.15 3.44 21.17
C THR A 461 -2.63 3.21 21.43
N THR A 462 -3.44 4.23 21.27
CA THR A 462 -4.91 4.13 21.24
C THR A 462 -5.43 4.86 20.03
N SER A 463 -6.40 4.28 19.34
CA SER A 463 -7.13 4.98 18.27
C SER A 463 -8.62 4.71 18.32
N ILE A 464 -9.37 5.71 17.86
CA ILE A 464 -10.80 5.65 17.63
C ILE A 464 -11.01 5.91 16.14
N ALA A 465 -11.76 5.04 15.47
CA ALA A 465 -12.16 5.24 14.09
C ALA A 465 -13.67 5.07 13.93
N PHE A 466 -14.24 5.73 12.92
CA PHE A 466 -15.67 5.65 12.65
C PHE A 466 -15.99 5.83 11.17
N ASP A 467 -17.07 5.19 10.75
CA ASP A 467 -17.66 5.30 9.42
C ASP A 467 -19.11 5.80 9.52
N SER A 468 -19.47 6.71 8.63
CA SER A 468 -20.83 7.24 8.51
C SER A 468 -21.13 7.52 7.04
N GLY A 469 -22.21 6.99 6.53
CA GLY A 469 -22.61 7.17 5.14
C GLY A 469 -23.42 6.01 4.59
N LEU A 470 -23.41 5.88 3.27
CA LEU A 470 -24.24 4.92 2.53
C LEU A 470 -23.42 3.83 1.82
N LEU A 471 -22.08 3.93 1.79
CA LEU A 471 -21.23 2.94 1.13
C LEU A 471 -20.89 1.77 2.05
N TYR A 472 -20.51 2.07 3.29
CA TYR A 472 -20.15 1.07 4.30
C TYR A 472 -21.18 1.07 5.44
N GLU A 473 -21.24 -0.04 6.15
CA GLU A 473 -22.03 -0.14 7.37
C GLU A 473 -21.50 0.89 8.39
N PRO A 474 -22.39 1.75 8.96
CA PRO A 474 -21.99 2.68 10.01
C PRO A 474 -21.35 1.93 11.18
N SER A 475 -20.16 2.33 11.58
CA SER A 475 -19.39 1.64 12.60
C SER A 475 -18.53 2.59 13.43
N LEU A 476 -18.30 2.20 14.68
CA LEU A 476 -17.36 2.81 15.60
C LEU A 476 -16.40 1.72 16.09
N GLY A 477 -15.09 2.00 16.06
CA GLY A 477 -14.07 1.07 16.49
C GLY A 477 -13.03 1.73 17.38
N ILE A 478 -12.47 0.94 18.30
CA ILE A 478 -11.39 1.32 19.20
C ILE A 478 -10.24 0.33 19.02
N GLN A 479 -9.02 0.83 18.94
CA GLN A 479 -7.79 0.05 19.00
C GLN A 479 -7.00 0.39 20.25
N LEU A 480 -6.46 -0.62 20.90
CA LEU A 480 -5.45 -0.52 21.94
C LEU A 480 -4.22 -1.31 21.51
N GLY A 481 -3.05 -0.69 21.50
CA GLY A 481 -1.81 -1.29 21.05
C GLY A 481 -0.65 -1.07 22.00
N LEU A 482 0.21 -2.09 22.12
CA LEU A 482 1.48 -2.05 22.83
C LEU A 482 2.59 -2.48 21.86
N ARG A 483 3.71 -1.75 21.87
CA ARG A 483 4.85 -2.06 21.02
C ARG A 483 6.16 -1.88 21.77
N LYS A 484 7.03 -2.88 21.67
CA LYS A 484 8.42 -2.81 22.15
C LYS A 484 9.39 -3.01 20.98
N ARG A 485 10.44 -2.21 20.96
CA ARG A 485 11.53 -2.30 19.98
C ARG A 485 12.87 -2.41 20.69
N GLY A 486 13.81 -3.13 20.09
CA GLY A 486 15.16 -3.28 20.62
C GLY A 486 16.08 -4.00 19.65
N PHE A 487 17.26 -4.33 20.17
CA PHE A 487 18.32 -5.08 19.46
C PHE A 487 18.74 -6.25 20.32
N PHE A 488 19.09 -7.38 19.67
CA PHE A 488 19.78 -8.50 20.27
C PHE A 488 21.27 -8.39 20.02
#